data_78fdb2a4602e64cb5ff298e263c4affa
#
_entry.id   78fdb2a4602e64cb5ff298e263c4affa
#
_cell.length_a   1.000
_cell.length_b   1.000
_cell.length_c   1.000
_cell.angle_alpha   90.00
_cell.angle_beta   90.00
_cell.angle_gamma   90.00
#
_symmetry.space_group_name_H-M   'P 1'
#
loop_
_entity.id
_entity.type
_entity.pdbx_description
1 polymer ?
#
loop_
_entity_poly.entity_id
_entity_poly.type
_entity_poly.pdbx_seq_one_letter_code
_entity_poly.pdbx_strand_id
1 'polypeptide(L)'
;MSGQVSSESQNDVEPWDARAIVRSINPIEARLSNGFLRCHPERWFPGLSESWAPLMNTLGCDFRVVEIKPQMVLPSSSELCFRGLFDQGSIAILIDPQSADLIAREVVPRSAHGAQNDLVLEYLFQRFMAGLGISQTISEAGQVLFSGRADLRDLRLVAAVKLSCTINAAPCQIVVGLGHETVEKMDKLWRRQVHSSTRNAQPEGPVRLELAQLAIPPQMLSEYLSKGTVIDLEERVSDLITLRVGHKPFMPARMVEVEGKLACQTISGAATNIVSPEGTSRLSIELAAIPADSALLAELAQVGAIAITDVAPGANVTLSINQERVGDAKLCIYQGRHAVEVI
;
A
#
# COMPACT_ATOMS: atom_id res chain seq x y z
N MET A 1 -18.77 -5.89 -26.72
CA MET A 1 -18.14 -7.20 -26.94
C MET A 1 -19.14 -8.25 -26.51
N SER A 2 -19.43 -9.23 -27.35
CA SER A 2 -20.48 -10.22 -27.10
C SER A 2 -19.78 -11.47 -26.57
N GLY A 3 -19.95 -11.77 -25.28
CA GLY A 3 -19.44 -13.00 -24.69
C GLY A 3 -19.97 -14.22 -25.47
N GLN A 4 -19.12 -15.15 -25.82
CA GLN A 4 -19.52 -16.41 -26.44
C GLN A 4 -19.89 -17.44 -25.37
N VAL A 5 -21.09 -17.98 -25.45
CA VAL A 5 -21.49 -19.20 -24.74
C VAL A 5 -21.02 -20.39 -25.55
N SER A 6 -20.03 -21.10 -25.07
CA SER A 6 -19.56 -22.34 -25.72
C SER A 6 -20.15 -23.53 -25.01
N SER A 7 -21.03 -24.27 -25.69
CA SER A 7 -21.59 -25.55 -25.23
C SER A 7 -20.71 -26.77 -25.55
N GLU A 8 -19.54 -26.57 -26.13
CA GLU A 8 -18.63 -27.65 -26.53
C GLU A 8 -17.29 -27.54 -25.79
N SER A 9 -16.92 -28.64 -25.18
CA SER A 9 -15.64 -29.02 -24.53
C SER A 9 -15.40 -28.62 -23.08
N GLN A 10 -15.94 -29.43 -22.15
CA GLN A 10 -15.49 -29.51 -20.75
C GLN A 10 -13.98 -29.84 -20.58
N ASN A 11 -13.28 -30.20 -21.66
CA ASN A 11 -11.86 -30.61 -21.64
C ASN A 11 -10.86 -29.46 -21.60
N ASP A 12 -11.27 -28.21 -21.84
CA ASP A 12 -10.36 -27.06 -21.91
C ASP A 12 -10.49 -26.12 -20.68
N VAL A 13 -11.23 -26.52 -19.65
CA VAL A 13 -11.43 -25.72 -18.44
C VAL A 13 -10.48 -26.19 -17.36
N GLU A 14 -9.56 -25.31 -16.95
CA GLU A 14 -8.60 -25.55 -15.87
C GLU A 14 -9.11 -24.90 -14.57
N PRO A 15 -8.83 -25.51 -13.38
CA PRO A 15 -9.21 -24.89 -12.13
C PRO A 15 -8.40 -23.60 -11.89
N TRP A 16 -9.06 -22.57 -11.42
CA TRP A 16 -8.40 -21.35 -10.99
C TRP A 16 -7.70 -21.55 -9.64
N ASP A 17 -6.38 -21.30 -9.60
CA ASP A 17 -5.57 -21.40 -8.38
C ASP A 17 -5.23 -20.02 -7.84
N ALA A 18 -5.84 -19.65 -6.71
CA ALA A 18 -5.57 -18.40 -6.03
C ALA A 18 -4.07 -18.20 -5.70
N ARG A 19 -3.36 -19.27 -5.34
CA ARG A 19 -1.96 -19.20 -4.92
C ARG A 19 -1.01 -18.86 -6.06
N ALA A 20 -1.40 -19.18 -7.29
CA ALA A 20 -0.60 -18.88 -8.47
C ALA A 20 -0.76 -17.42 -8.94
N ILE A 21 -1.88 -16.78 -8.57
CA ILE A 21 -2.27 -15.46 -9.10
C ILE A 21 -2.19 -14.38 -8.02
N VAL A 22 -2.64 -14.68 -6.80
CA VAL A 22 -2.76 -13.71 -5.73
C VAL A 22 -1.46 -13.66 -4.92
N ARG A 23 -0.80 -12.51 -4.94
CA ARG A 23 0.44 -12.29 -4.16
C ARG A 23 0.12 -12.16 -2.67
N SER A 24 0.80 -12.93 -1.83
CA SER A 24 0.75 -12.73 -0.39
C SER A 24 1.60 -11.53 0.02
N ILE A 25 1.04 -10.66 0.86
CA ILE A 25 1.70 -9.48 1.43
C ILE A 25 1.83 -9.68 2.95
N ASN A 26 3.01 -9.37 3.47
CA ASN A 26 3.23 -9.39 4.91
C ASN A 26 2.31 -8.34 5.60
N PRO A 27 1.61 -8.68 6.71
CA PRO A 27 0.74 -7.75 7.41
C PRO A 27 1.43 -6.46 7.86
N ILE A 28 2.70 -6.55 8.23
CA ILE A 28 3.51 -5.38 8.61
C ILE A 28 3.78 -4.50 7.39
N GLU A 29 4.07 -5.08 6.23
CA GLU A 29 4.21 -4.35 4.96
C GLU A 29 2.92 -3.61 4.60
N ALA A 30 1.77 -4.27 4.76
CA ALA A 30 0.46 -3.65 4.53
C ALA A 30 0.23 -2.45 5.46
N ARG A 31 0.47 -2.60 6.76
CA ARG A 31 0.35 -1.50 7.73
C ARG A 31 1.35 -0.37 7.48
N LEU A 32 2.59 -0.71 7.16
CA LEU A 32 3.62 0.26 6.84
C LEU A 32 3.26 1.09 5.61
N SER A 33 2.78 0.45 4.56
CA SER A 33 2.35 1.11 3.32
C SER A 33 1.17 2.06 3.54
N ASN A 34 0.22 1.69 4.39
CA ASN A 34 -0.94 2.54 4.71
C ASN A 34 -0.60 3.63 5.74
N GLY A 35 0.20 3.33 6.75
CA GLY A 35 0.52 4.21 7.86
C GLY A 35 1.66 5.18 7.58
N PHE A 36 2.91 4.70 7.68
CA PHE A 36 4.11 5.53 7.65
C PHE A 36 4.24 6.33 6.34
N LEU A 37 4.08 5.69 5.19
CA LEU A 37 4.27 6.34 3.89
C LEU A 37 3.12 7.27 3.49
N ARG A 38 1.98 7.17 4.17
CA ARG A 38 0.77 7.96 3.88
C ARG A 38 0.54 9.11 4.83
N CYS A 39 1.09 9.08 6.05
CA CYS A 39 1.15 10.25 6.92
C CYS A 39 1.94 11.35 6.23
N HIS A 40 1.52 12.60 6.41
CA HIS A 40 2.22 13.75 5.81
C HIS A 40 3.72 13.66 6.03
N PRO A 41 4.55 13.51 4.96
CA PRO A 41 5.99 13.30 5.08
C PRO A 41 6.69 14.38 5.90
N GLU A 42 6.22 15.62 5.80
CA GLU A 42 6.72 16.77 6.54
C GLU A 42 6.66 16.61 8.06
N ARG A 43 5.72 15.82 8.56
CA ARG A 43 5.61 15.52 9.99
C ARG A 43 6.65 14.50 10.46
N TRP A 44 7.10 13.64 9.56
CA TRP A 44 8.05 12.57 9.86
C TRP A 44 9.48 12.91 9.47
N PHE A 45 9.64 13.81 8.51
CA PHE A 45 10.93 14.24 7.99
C PHE A 45 11.03 15.75 8.09
N PRO A 46 11.46 16.28 9.23
CA PRO A 46 11.58 17.72 9.46
C PRO A 46 12.49 18.43 8.46
N GLY A 47 13.36 17.69 7.72
CA GLY A 47 14.10 18.22 6.59
C GLY A 47 13.23 18.73 5.44
N LEU A 48 11.97 18.29 5.39
CA LEU A 48 10.95 18.78 4.46
C LEU A 48 10.06 19.85 5.11
N SER A 49 10.27 20.18 6.37
CA SER A 49 9.47 21.11 7.14
C SER A 49 10.32 22.24 7.70
N GLU A 50 9.63 23.30 8.16
CA GLU A 50 10.26 24.47 8.80
C GLU A 50 11.06 24.12 10.05
N SER A 51 10.75 23.01 10.73
CA SER A 51 11.45 22.61 11.97
C SER A 51 12.87 22.09 11.72
N TRP A 52 13.16 21.57 10.52
CA TRP A 52 14.48 21.05 10.15
C TRP A 52 15.29 22.05 9.27
N ALA A 53 14.61 22.78 8.39
CA ALA A 53 15.23 23.73 7.49
C ALA A 53 16.16 24.75 8.19
N PRO A 54 15.83 25.31 9.37
CA PRO A 54 16.72 26.23 10.08
C PRO A 54 18.06 25.61 10.45
N LEU A 55 18.09 24.34 10.87
CA LEU A 55 19.35 23.65 11.16
C LEU A 55 20.20 23.49 9.89
N MET A 56 19.59 23.04 8.81
CA MET A 56 20.29 22.88 7.52
C MET A 56 20.82 24.21 6.98
N ASN A 57 20.05 25.28 7.06
CA ASN A 57 20.46 26.61 6.69
C ASN A 57 21.65 27.12 7.55
N THR A 58 21.62 26.84 8.86
CA THR A 58 22.71 27.21 9.76
C THR A 58 23.99 26.44 9.44
N LEU A 59 23.87 25.19 9.01
CA LEU A 59 25.00 24.37 8.58
C LEU A 59 25.46 24.66 7.15
N GLY A 60 24.70 25.45 6.40
CA GLY A 60 24.98 25.76 4.98
C GLY A 60 24.77 24.58 4.05
N CYS A 61 23.93 23.62 4.45
CA CYS A 61 23.63 22.40 3.68
C CYS A 61 22.23 22.43 3.09
N ASP A 62 22.10 21.99 1.84
CA ASP A 62 20.80 21.69 1.21
C ASP A 62 20.52 20.18 1.32
N PHE A 63 19.66 19.78 2.24
CA PHE A 63 19.27 18.40 2.44
C PHE A 63 17.84 18.18 1.95
N ARG A 64 17.66 17.18 1.08
CA ARG A 64 16.36 16.83 0.51
C ARG A 64 16.12 15.33 0.53
N VAL A 65 14.90 14.92 0.91
CA VAL A 65 14.42 13.56 0.71
C VAL A 65 13.79 13.49 -0.68
N VAL A 66 14.35 12.66 -1.55
CA VAL A 66 13.93 12.50 -2.95
C VAL A 66 12.88 11.40 -3.07
N GLU A 67 13.07 10.32 -2.34
CA GLU A 67 12.20 9.14 -2.43
C GLU A 67 12.12 8.41 -1.09
N ILE A 68 10.96 7.84 -0.81
CA ILE A 68 10.66 7.06 0.40
C ILE A 68 10.11 5.71 -0.03
N LYS A 69 10.77 4.61 0.38
CA LYS A 69 10.35 3.25 0.05
C LYS A 69 10.30 2.33 1.27
N PRO A 70 9.29 1.46 1.40
CA PRO A 70 9.33 0.41 2.40
C PRO A 70 10.44 -0.59 2.08
N GLN A 71 11.09 -1.09 3.11
CA GLN A 71 12.12 -2.12 3.02
C GLN A 71 11.85 -3.17 4.11
N MET A 72 11.49 -4.39 3.70
CA MET A 72 11.20 -5.48 4.65
C MET A 72 12.47 -6.22 5.11
N VAL A 73 13.55 -6.09 4.38
CA VAL A 73 14.86 -6.63 4.76
C VAL A 73 15.61 -5.55 5.52
N LEU A 74 15.97 -5.85 6.77
CA LEU A 74 16.77 -4.93 7.58
C LEU A 74 18.20 -4.86 7.03
N PRO A 75 18.85 -3.70 7.11
CA PRO A 75 20.25 -3.52 6.75
C PRO A 75 21.18 -4.43 7.55
N SER A 76 22.41 -4.58 7.08
CA SER A 76 23.43 -5.37 7.75
C SER A 76 23.96 -4.68 9.02
N SER A 77 24.56 -5.47 9.92
CA SER A 77 25.17 -4.96 11.17
C SER A 77 26.39 -4.05 10.98
N SER A 78 26.86 -3.85 9.74
CA SER A 78 28.00 -2.95 9.42
C SER A 78 27.62 -1.47 9.32
N GLU A 79 26.34 -1.15 9.44
CA GLU A 79 25.85 0.23 9.37
C GLU A 79 25.96 0.93 10.71
N LEU A 80 26.17 2.26 10.67
CA LEU A 80 26.02 3.09 11.85
C LEU A 80 24.53 3.12 12.25
N CYS A 81 24.27 2.86 13.52
CA CYS A 81 22.93 2.77 14.05
C CYS A 81 22.74 3.75 15.22
N PHE A 82 21.72 4.61 15.11
CA PHE A 82 21.29 5.52 16.16
C PHE A 82 19.88 5.16 16.59
N ARG A 83 19.69 4.94 17.88
CA ARG A 83 18.40 4.57 18.47
C ARG A 83 17.60 5.80 18.86
N GLY A 84 16.31 5.73 18.61
CA GLY A 84 15.30 6.61 19.17
C GLY A 84 14.11 5.82 19.69
N LEU A 85 13.21 6.52 20.36
CA LEU A 85 11.93 6.00 20.82
C LEU A 85 10.83 6.91 20.28
N PHE A 86 9.76 6.30 19.83
CA PHE A 86 8.50 6.97 19.54
C PHE A 86 7.46 6.47 20.53
N ASP A 87 7.24 7.22 21.60
CA ASP A 87 6.63 6.78 22.86
C ASP A 87 7.32 5.51 23.37
N GLN A 88 6.68 4.33 23.23
CA GLN A 88 7.25 3.04 23.63
C GLN A 88 7.83 2.25 22.43
N GLY A 89 7.55 2.70 21.21
CA GLY A 89 8.02 2.04 19.99
C GLY A 89 9.46 2.39 19.63
N SER A 90 10.23 1.40 19.19
CA SER A 90 11.62 1.62 18.75
C SER A 90 11.67 2.25 17.36
N ILE A 91 12.52 3.26 17.22
CA ILE A 91 12.97 3.81 15.94
C ILE A 91 14.50 3.70 15.88
N ALA A 92 15.04 3.37 14.72
CA ALA A 92 16.47 3.44 14.46
C ALA A 92 16.76 4.23 13.20
N ILE A 93 17.85 4.98 13.21
CA ILE A 93 18.42 5.58 12.00
C ILE A 93 19.67 4.79 11.67
N LEU A 94 19.67 4.21 10.48
CA LEU A 94 20.74 3.35 9.98
C LEU A 94 21.36 4.05 8.77
N ILE A 95 22.67 4.08 8.71
CA ILE A 95 23.39 4.74 7.64
C ILE A 95 24.60 3.93 7.24
N ASP A 96 24.76 3.70 5.95
CA ASP A 96 25.92 3.02 5.43
C ASP A 96 27.18 3.89 5.53
N PRO A 97 28.39 3.29 5.59
CA PRO A 97 29.63 4.03 5.79
C PRO A 97 29.91 5.09 4.71
N GLN A 98 29.49 4.87 3.47
CA GLN A 98 29.73 5.82 2.38
C GLN A 98 28.84 7.06 2.51
N SER A 99 27.55 6.85 2.80
CA SER A 99 26.60 7.94 3.08
C SER A 99 27.00 8.68 4.37
N ALA A 100 27.48 7.97 5.38
CA ALA A 100 27.98 8.54 6.64
C ALA A 100 29.15 9.50 6.40
N ASP A 101 30.17 9.04 5.67
CA ASP A 101 31.35 9.87 5.32
C ASP A 101 30.97 11.05 4.44
N LEU A 102 30.03 10.87 3.51
CA LEU A 102 29.55 11.95 2.64
C LEU A 102 28.86 13.03 3.47
N ILE A 103 27.88 12.66 4.30
CA ILE A 103 27.14 13.62 5.13
C ILE A 103 28.08 14.36 6.08
N ALA A 104 28.99 13.66 6.74
CA ALA A 104 29.94 14.28 7.66
C ALA A 104 30.82 15.32 6.96
N ARG A 105 31.31 15.01 5.75
CA ARG A 105 32.16 15.95 4.95
C ARG A 105 31.38 17.16 4.45
N GLU A 106 30.14 16.97 4.04
CA GLU A 106 29.30 18.08 3.58
C GLU A 106 28.93 19.04 4.72
N VAL A 107 28.72 18.51 5.93
CA VAL A 107 28.38 19.30 7.11
C VAL A 107 29.61 19.94 7.75
N VAL A 108 30.74 19.22 7.82
CA VAL A 108 32.00 19.70 8.39
C VAL A 108 33.16 19.43 7.42
N PRO A 109 33.37 20.28 6.41
CA PRO A 109 34.32 20.03 5.34
C PRO A 109 35.78 19.79 5.77
N ARG A 110 36.15 20.15 7.00
CA ARG A 110 37.48 19.95 7.56
C ARG A 110 37.56 18.86 8.62
N SER A 111 36.50 18.04 8.79
CA SER A 111 36.55 16.95 9.73
C SER A 111 37.58 15.89 9.29
N ALA A 112 38.36 15.40 10.25
CA ALA A 112 39.21 14.25 10.02
C ALA A 112 38.33 12.98 9.92
N HIS A 113 38.81 11.98 9.15
CA HIS A 113 38.09 10.71 9.00
C HIS A 113 37.99 9.90 10.29
N GLY A 114 36.94 9.09 10.44
CA GLY A 114 36.79 8.14 11.54
C GLY A 114 35.88 8.64 12.68
N ALA A 115 36.34 8.47 13.95
CA ALA A 115 35.53 8.75 15.13
C ALA A 115 34.92 10.17 15.22
N GLN A 116 35.49 11.16 14.53
CA GLN A 116 34.94 12.51 14.47
C GLN A 116 33.69 12.56 13.58
N ASN A 117 33.62 11.75 12.51
CA ASN A 117 32.43 11.66 11.68
C ASN A 117 31.25 11.08 12.47
N ASP A 118 31.50 10.10 13.33
CA ASP A 118 30.48 9.51 14.18
C ASP A 118 29.84 10.57 15.11
N LEU A 119 30.64 11.45 15.72
CA LEU A 119 30.15 12.53 16.57
C LEU A 119 29.31 13.58 15.80
N VAL A 120 29.74 13.91 14.57
CA VAL A 120 28.98 14.82 13.70
C VAL A 120 27.64 14.23 13.37
N LEU A 121 27.60 12.94 12.99
CA LEU A 121 26.36 12.25 12.66
C LEU A 121 25.44 12.10 13.88
N GLU A 122 26.00 11.73 15.04
CA GLU A 122 25.23 11.64 16.28
C GLU A 122 24.55 12.97 16.61
N TYR A 123 25.29 14.08 16.51
CA TYR A 123 24.72 15.43 16.70
C TYR A 123 23.62 15.74 15.71
N LEU A 124 23.83 15.44 14.42
CA LEU A 124 22.82 15.66 13.38
C LEU A 124 21.54 14.86 13.63
N PHE A 125 21.68 13.57 13.92
CA PHE A 125 20.53 12.71 14.16
C PHE A 125 19.82 13.04 15.49
N GLN A 126 20.55 13.45 16.52
CA GLN A 126 19.96 14.01 17.72
C GLN A 126 19.08 15.23 17.40
N ARG A 127 19.57 16.14 16.55
CA ARG A 127 18.82 17.32 16.13
C ARG A 127 17.65 16.97 15.23
N PHE A 128 17.83 16.00 14.33
CA PHE A 128 16.75 15.46 13.48
C PHE A 128 15.63 14.88 14.34
N MET A 129 15.96 14.01 15.30
CA MET A 129 14.99 13.42 16.20
C MET A 129 14.30 14.44 17.11
N ALA A 130 15.03 15.47 17.55
CA ALA A 130 14.43 16.57 18.29
C ALA A 130 13.42 17.36 17.45
N GLY A 131 13.77 17.68 16.19
CA GLY A 131 12.87 18.32 15.25
C GLY A 131 11.62 17.47 14.95
N LEU A 132 11.82 16.18 14.74
CA LEU A 132 10.73 15.21 14.59
C LEU A 132 9.85 15.20 15.84
N GLY A 133 10.43 15.20 17.04
CA GLY A 133 9.72 15.26 18.31
C GLY A 133 8.85 16.49 18.45
N ILE A 134 9.34 17.66 18.09
CA ILE A 134 8.57 18.92 18.07
C ILE A 134 7.37 18.78 17.11
N SER A 135 7.61 18.34 15.91
CA SER A 135 6.55 18.12 14.90
C SER A 135 5.48 17.14 15.37
N GLN A 136 5.88 16.04 16.02
CA GLN A 136 4.96 15.04 16.57
C GLN A 136 4.16 15.55 17.77
N THR A 137 4.78 16.34 18.62
CA THR A 137 4.08 16.96 19.77
C THR A 137 3.02 17.96 19.29
N ILE A 138 3.36 18.81 18.32
CA ILE A 138 2.39 19.78 17.74
C ILE A 138 1.21 19.04 17.09
N SER A 139 1.44 17.90 16.47
CA SER A 139 0.39 17.10 15.82
C SER A 139 -0.32 16.13 16.78
N GLU A 140 0.00 16.15 18.07
CA GLU A 140 -0.52 15.19 19.07
C GLU A 140 -0.23 13.72 18.73
N ALA A 141 0.78 13.48 17.91
CA ALA A 141 1.12 12.14 17.45
C ALA A 141 1.91 11.33 18.49
N GLY A 142 2.68 11.98 19.34
CA GLY A 142 3.46 11.37 20.42
C GLY A 142 4.82 12.02 20.66
N GLN A 143 5.61 11.44 21.55
CA GLN A 143 6.97 11.88 21.86
C GLN A 143 7.99 11.10 21.05
N VAL A 144 8.98 11.81 20.51
CA VAL A 144 10.16 11.20 19.90
C VAL A 144 11.38 11.57 20.74
N LEU A 145 12.12 10.56 21.18
CA LEU A 145 13.32 10.73 22.02
C LEU A 145 14.52 10.11 21.33
N PHE A 146 15.64 10.81 21.33
CA PHE A 146 16.92 10.28 20.88
C PHE A 146 17.64 9.59 22.04
N SER A 147 18.16 8.38 21.81
CA SER A 147 18.83 7.58 22.84
C SER A 147 20.33 7.37 22.60
N GLY A 148 20.85 7.87 21.47
CA GLY A 148 22.26 7.73 21.10
C GLY A 148 22.57 6.54 20.20
N ARG A 149 23.84 6.20 20.11
CA ARG A 149 24.34 5.09 19.28
C ARG A 149 23.90 3.74 19.88
N ALA A 150 23.57 2.79 19.03
CA ALA A 150 23.13 1.44 19.43
C ALA A 150 23.72 0.37 18.50
N ASP A 151 23.72 -0.88 18.93
CA ASP A 151 23.94 -2.02 18.05
C ASP A 151 22.58 -2.43 17.46
N LEU A 152 22.55 -2.63 16.15
CA LEU A 152 21.33 -3.06 15.44
C LEU A 152 20.76 -4.37 16.01
N ARG A 153 21.62 -5.25 16.50
CA ARG A 153 21.25 -6.55 17.09
C ARG A 153 20.43 -6.41 18.40
N ASP A 154 20.58 -5.27 19.09
CA ASP A 154 19.87 -5.02 20.33
C ASP A 154 18.47 -4.41 20.08
N LEU A 155 18.13 -4.13 18.83
CA LEU A 155 16.89 -3.49 18.44
C LEU A 155 15.91 -4.49 17.84
N ARG A 156 14.67 -4.51 18.35
CA ARG A 156 13.59 -5.35 17.80
C ARG A 156 12.87 -4.60 16.67
N LEU A 157 13.56 -4.47 15.54
CA LEU A 157 12.99 -3.87 14.35
C LEU A 157 12.27 -4.93 13.51
N VAL A 158 11.12 -4.59 12.96
CA VAL A 158 10.28 -5.49 12.14
C VAL A 158 10.15 -5.01 10.70
N ALA A 159 10.44 -3.73 10.46
CA ALA A 159 10.40 -3.11 9.15
C ALA A 159 11.39 -1.96 9.08
N ALA A 160 11.64 -1.47 7.89
CA ALA A 160 12.44 -0.29 7.65
C ALA A 160 11.86 0.55 6.50
N VAL A 161 12.22 1.82 6.48
CA VAL A 161 11.91 2.75 5.39
C VAL A 161 13.22 3.30 4.86
N LYS A 162 13.49 3.06 3.59
CA LYS A 162 14.64 3.59 2.90
C LYS A 162 14.32 5.00 2.39
N LEU A 163 15.17 5.95 2.74
CA LEU A 163 15.14 7.32 2.27
C LEU A 163 16.28 7.51 1.28
N SER A 164 15.95 7.78 0.03
CA SER A 164 16.93 8.30 -0.93
C SER A 164 17.00 9.82 -0.76
N CYS A 165 18.14 10.32 -0.38
CA CYS A 165 18.35 11.72 -0.03
C CYS A 165 19.43 12.36 -0.90
N THR A 166 19.46 13.69 -0.94
CA THR A 166 20.61 14.46 -1.43
C THR A 166 21.06 15.45 -0.36
N ILE A 167 22.38 15.60 -0.22
CA ILE A 167 23.00 16.68 0.56
C ILE A 167 23.91 17.47 -0.37
N ASN A 168 23.65 18.76 -0.52
CA ASN A 168 24.34 19.64 -1.48
C ASN A 168 24.41 19.01 -2.90
N ALA A 169 23.30 18.42 -3.36
CA ALA A 169 23.13 17.66 -4.61
C ALA A 169 23.87 16.28 -4.66
N ALA A 170 24.68 15.93 -3.67
CA ALA A 170 25.30 14.61 -3.62
C ALA A 170 24.33 13.56 -3.05
N PRO A 171 24.15 12.39 -3.70
CA PRO A 171 23.20 11.38 -3.28
C PRO A 171 23.68 10.64 -2.03
N CYS A 172 22.79 10.42 -1.06
CA CYS A 172 23.02 9.60 0.13
C CYS A 172 21.78 8.78 0.48
N GLN A 173 21.95 7.78 1.33
CA GLN A 173 20.90 6.91 1.77
C GLN A 173 20.81 6.86 3.29
N ILE A 174 19.61 6.96 3.81
CA ILE A 174 19.30 6.79 5.21
C ILE A 174 18.21 5.74 5.31
N VAL A 175 18.30 4.83 6.27
CA VAL A 175 17.26 3.85 6.53
C VAL A 175 16.68 4.11 7.92
N VAL A 176 15.37 4.25 7.99
CA VAL A 176 14.66 4.37 9.27
C VAL A 176 14.11 3.00 9.61
N GLY A 177 14.69 2.36 10.61
CA GLY A 177 14.20 1.09 11.17
C GLY A 177 13.05 1.33 12.14
N LEU A 178 12.05 0.47 12.11
CA LEU A 178 10.80 0.61 12.86
C LEU A 178 10.50 -0.64 13.67
N GLY A 179 10.22 -0.46 14.97
CA GLY A 179 9.65 -1.50 15.83
C GLY A 179 8.16 -1.73 15.55
N HIS A 180 7.64 -2.84 16.04
CA HIS A 180 6.25 -3.24 15.83
C HIS A 180 5.26 -2.16 16.32
N GLU A 181 5.45 -1.67 17.53
CA GLU A 181 4.59 -0.65 18.13
C GLU A 181 4.62 0.66 17.34
N THR A 182 5.79 0.99 16.75
CA THR A 182 5.92 2.18 15.89
C THR A 182 5.08 2.01 14.62
N VAL A 183 5.17 0.88 13.93
CA VAL A 183 4.37 0.61 12.72
C VAL A 183 2.87 0.66 13.03
N GLU A 184 2.42 0.04 14.12
CA GLU A 184 1.00 0.08 14.51
C GLU A 184 0.51 1.49 14.84
N LYS A 185 1.35 2.26 15.53
CA LYS A 185 1.02 3.65 15.86
C LYS A 185 0.89 4.51 14.62
N MET A 186 1.76 4.31 13.64
CA MET A 186 1.73 5.01 12.35
C MET A 186 0.44 4.72 11.59
N ASP A 187 0.03 3.45 11.53
CA ASP A 187 -1.23 3.06 10.90
C ASP A 187 -2.44 3.73 11.60
N LYS A 188 -2.46 3.74 12.94
CA LYS A 188 -3.52 4.44 13.71
C LYS A 188 -3.56 5.94 13.44
N LEU A 189 -2.40 6.60 13.33
CA LEU A 189 -2.32 8.03 13.02
C LEU A 189 -2.85 8.33 11.62
N TRP A 190 -2.48 7.52 10.64
CA TRP A 190 -3.00 7.62 9.28
C TRP A 190 -4.53 7.53 9.27
N ARG A 191 -5.09 6.49 9.89
CA ARG A 191 -6.54 6.31 9.96
C ARG A 191 -7.25 7.50 10.59
N ARG A 192 -6.72 8.08 11.66
CA ARG A 192 -7.27 9.31 12.28
C ARG A 192 -7.25 10.50 11.31
N GLN A 193 -6.18 10.68 10.55
CA GLN A 193 -6.07 11.77 9.57
C GLN A 193 -7.12 11.64 8.47
N VAL A 194 -7.30 10.42 7.95
CA VAL A 194 -8.32 10.13 6.92
C VAL A 194 -9.72 10.38 7.47
N HIS A 195 -10.05 9.86 8.64
CA HIS A 195 -11.36 10.05 9.28
C HIS A 195 -11.69 11.53 9.56
N SER A 196 -10.70 12.33 9.93
CA SER A 196 -10.92 13.76 10.18
C SER A 196 -11.21 14.55 8.91
N SER A 197 -10.68 14.09 7.77
CA SER A 197 -10.81 14.79 6.47
C SER A 197 -12.14 14.50 5.76
N THR A 198 -12.88 13.44 6.15
CA THR A 198 -13.96 12.88 5.33
C THR A 198 -15.34 12.93 5.99
N ARG A 199 -15.53 13.74 7.03
CA ARG A 199 -16.74 13.75 7.88
C ARG A 199 -18.10 13.97 7.18
N ASN A 200 -18.17 14.35 5.90
CA ASN A 200 -19.39 14.82 5.26
C ASN A 200 -19.90 14.03 4.05
N ALA A 201 -19.30 12.91 3.67
CA ALA A 201 -19.78 12.14 2.52
C ALA A 201 -20.26 10.74 2.95
N GLN A 202 -21.54 10.44 2.78
CA GLN A 202 -22.02 9.06 2.88
C GLN A 202 -21.73 8.32 1.56
N PRO A 203 -21.08 7.15 1.61
CA PRO A 203 -20.88 6.36 0.40
C PRO A 203 -22.20 5.78 -0.13
N GLU A 204 -22.29 5.70 -1.45
CA GLU A 204 -23.47 5.16 -2.16
C GLU A 204 -23.54 3.61 -2.13
N GLY A 205 -22.86 2.95 -1.20
CA GLY A 205 -22.84 1.49 -1.06
C GLY A 205 -21.45 0.92 -0.76
N PRO A 206 -21.30 -0.42 -0.72
CA PRO A 206 -20.02 -1.06 -0.46
C PRO A 206 -19.03 -0.85 -1.61
N VAL A 207 -17.74 -0.95 -1.31
CA VAL A 207 -16.70 -1.12 -2.31
C VAL A 207 -16.71 -2.58 -2.77
N ARG A 208 -16.96 -2.79 -4.05
CA ARG A 208 -16.97 -4.11 -4.69
C ARG A 208 -15.65 -4.36 -5.40
N LEU A 209 -15.08 -5.53 -5.19
CA LEU A 209 -13.90 -6.02 -5.89
C LEU A 209 -14.37 -6.78 -7.12
N GLU A 210 -14.37 -6.11 -8.25
CA GLU A 210 -14.88 -6.65 -9.50
C GLU A 210 -13.75 -7.16 -10.39
N LEU A 211 -13.83 -8.44 -10.76
CA LEU A 211 -12.87 -9.06 -11.66
C LEU A 211 -13.13 -8.64 -13.10
N ALA A 212 -14.39 -8.73 -13.54
CA ALA A 212 -14.78 -8.41 -14.92
C ALA A 212 -16.24 -7.96 -15.00
N GLN A 213 -16.60 -7.35 -16.13
CA GLN A 213 -17.96 -7.03 -16.51
C GLN A 213 -18.25 -7.51 -17.93
N LEU A 214 -19.46 -7.98 -18.16
CA LEU A 214 -19.96 -8.38 -19.47
C LEU A 214 -21.26 -7.65 -19.80
N ALA A 215 -21.41 -7.24 -21.05
CA ALA A 215 -22.66 -6.70 -21.57
C ALA A 215 -23.45 -7.84 -22.23
N ILE A 216 -24.54 -8.26 -21.59
CA ILE A 216 -25.35 -9.40 -22.05
C ILE A 216 -26.71 -8.89 -22.54
N PRO A 217 -27.18 -9.31 -23.74
CA PRO A 217 -28.54 -9.04 -24.17
C PRO A 217 -29.53 -9.65 -23.18
N PRO A 218 -30.60 -8.94 -22.76
CA PRO A 218 -31.55 -9.43 -21.74
C PRO A 218 -32.16 -10.79 -22.07
N GLN A 219 -32.41 -11.06 -23.34
CA GLN A 219 -32.98 -12.34 -23.82
C GLN A 219 -32.03 -13.52 -23.62
N MET A 220 -30.72 -13.31 -23.47
CA MET A 220 -29.71 -14.35 -23.26
C MET A 220 -29.39 -14.59 -21.78
N LEU A 221 -29.88 -13.76 -20.88
CA LEU A 221 -29.53 -13.83 -19.45
C LEU A 221 -29.85 -15.20 -18.84
N SER A 222 -30.97 -15.81 -19.20
CA SER A 222 -31.36 -17.14 -18.67
C SER A 222 -30.39 -18.24 -19.10
N GLU A 223 -29.82 -18.12 -20.31
CA GLU A 223 -28.83 -19.06 -20.83
C GLU A 223 -27.49 -18.87 -20.11
N TYR A 224 -27.02 -17.62 -19.99
CA TYR A 224 -25.77 -17.28 -19.27
C TYR A 224 -25.81 -17.67 -17.79
N LEU A 225 -26.97 -17.57 -17.14
CA LEU A 225 -27.13 -17.86 -15.71
C LEU A 225 -27.55 -19.33 -15.46
N SER A 226 -27.60 -20.16 -16.49
CA SER A 226 -27.94 -21.58 -16.31
C SER A 226 -26.77 -22.31 -15.65
N LYS A 227 -27.10 -23.20 -14.71
CA LYS A 227 -26.11 -24.00 -13.98
C LYS A 227 -25.24 -24.82 -14.93
N GLY A 228 -23.92 -24.79 -14.73
CA GLY A 228 -22.93 -25.47 -15.54
C GLY A 228 -22.50 -24.67 -16.79
N THR A 229 -23.07 -23.48 -17.03
CA THR A 229 -22.62 -22.63 -18.12
C THR A 229 -21.23 -22.05 -17.79
N VAL A 230 -20.31 -22.19 -18.74
CA VAL A 230 -18.98 -21.56 -18.67
C VAL A 230 -19.02 -20.24 -19.45
N ILE A 231 -18.71 -19.15 -18.78
CA ILE A 231 -18.70 -17.80 -19.33
C ILE A 231 -17.23 -17.35 -19.47
N ASP A 232 -16.74 -17.19 -20.70
CA ASP A 232 -15.42 -16.58 -20.97
C ASP A 232 -15.50 -15.07 -20.69
N LEU A 233 -14.60 -14.57 -19.82
CA LEU A 233 -14.55 -13.16 -19.46
C LEU A 233 -13.73 -12.32 -20.45
N GLU A 234 -13.17 -12.97 -21.49
CA GLU A 234 -12.33 -12.36 -22.54
C GLU A 234 -11.06 -11.67 -22.00
N GLU A 235 -10.77 -11.79 -20.71
CA GLU A 235 -9.61 -11.21 -20.04
C GLU A 235 -8.54 -12.26 -19.75
N ARG A 236 -7.28 -11.93 -19.99
CA ARG A 236 -6.16 -12.80 -19.63
C ARG A 236 -6.07 -12.97 -18.12
N VAL A 237 -5.66 -14.17 -17.70
CA VAL A 237 -5.44 -14.45 -16.27
C VAL A 237 -4.43 -13.46 -15.70
N SER A 238 -4.85 -12.72 -14.70
CA SER A 238 -4.07 -11.69 -14.02
C SER A 238 -4.59 -11.47 -12.57
N ASP A 239 -3.86 -10.68 -11.80
CA ASP A 239 -4.25 -10.22 -10.48
C ASP A 239 -5.03 -8.88 -10.49
N LEU A 240 -5.32 -8.35 -11.68
CA LEU A 240 -5.96 -7.05 -11.83
C LEU A 240 -7.46 -7.11 -11.57
N ILE A 241 -7.97 -6.12 -10.89
CA ILE A 241 -9.38 -5.93 -10.57
C ILE A 241 -9.75 -4.45 -10.65
N THR A 242 -11.04 -4.18 -10.71
CA THR A 242 -11.59 -2.82 -10.58
C THR A 242 -12.37 -2.70 -9.27
N LEU A 243 -12.05 -1.69 -8.48
CA LEU A 243 -12.87 -1.31 -7.34
C LEU A 243 -14.05 -0.47 -7.83
N ARG A 244 -15.26 -0.81 -7.36
CA ARG A 244 -16.48 -0.06 -7.68
C ARG A 244 -17.20 0.41 -6.46
N VAL A 245 -17.78 1.60 -6.55
CA VAL A 245 -18.71 2.15 -5.56
C VAL A 245 -20.02 2.44 -6.27
N GLY A 246 -21.08 1.75 -5.88
CA GLY A 246 -22.31 1.77 -6.66
C GLY A 246 -22.06 1.31 -8.10
N HIS A 247 -22.56 2.06 -9.08
CA HIS A 247 -22.37 1.73 -10.52
C HIS A 247 -21.07 2.28 -11.11
N LYS A 248 -20.31 3.07 -10.36
CA LYS A 248 -19.14 3.80 -10.90
C LYS A 248 -17.85 3.05 -10.62
N PRO A 249 -16.96 2.91 -11.63
CA PRO A 249 -15.60 2.47 -11.39
C PRO A 249 -14.92 3.53 -10.50
N PHE A 250 -14.17 3.08 -9.51
CA PHE A 250 -13.53 3.95 -8.53
C PHE A 250 -12.02 3.97 -8.70
N MET A 251 -11.37 2.83 -8.56
CA MET A 251 -9.92 2.70 -8.69
C MET A 251 -9.54 1.35 -9.29
N PRO A 252 -8.49 1.26 -10.12
CA PRO A 252 -7.88 -0.02 -10.46
C PRO A 252 -7.10 -0.55 -9.26
N ALA A 253 -7.08 -1.86 -9.09
CA ALA A 253 -6.40 -2.52 -7.98
C ALA A 253 -5.84 -3.88 -8.41
N ARG A 254 -5.05 -4.49 -7.54
CA ARG A 254 -4.60 -5.87 -7.63
C ARG A 254 -5.19 -6.69 -6.51
N MET A 255 -5.46 -7.96 -6.80
CA MET A 255 -5.73 -8.95 -5.77
C MET A 255 -4.47 -9.25 -4.99
N VAL A 256 -4.54 -9.19 -3.67
CA VAL A 256 -3.46 -9.57 -2.76
C VAL A 256 -4.03 -10.36 -1.61
N GLU A 257 -3.19 -11.12 -0.93
CA GLU A 257 -3.56 -11.85 0.29
C GLU A 257 -2.85 -11.22 1.49
N VAL A 258 -3.61 -11.00 2.55
CA VAL A 258 -3.09 -10.53 3.84
C VAL A 258 -3.69 -11.40 4.94
N GLU A 259 -2.86 -12.10 5.71
CA GLU A 259 -3.29 -12.98 6.82
C GLU A 259 -4.34 -14.04 6.41
N GLY A 260 -4.20 -14.62 5.22
CA GLY A 260 -5.14 -15.63 4.71
C GLY A 260 -6.46 -15.06 4.19
N LYS A 261 -6.61 -13.74 4.12
CA LYS A 261 -7.79 -13.06 3.58
C LYS A 261 -7.48 -12.41 2.24
N LEU A 262 -8.45 -12.43 1.34
CA LEU A 262 -8.40 -11.65 0.11
C LEU A 262 -8.37 -10.16 0.47
N ALA A 263 -7.51 -9.44 -0.17
CA ALA A 263 -7.40 -7.99 -0.05
C ALA A 263 -7.20 -7.37 -1.44
N CYS A 264 -7.39 -6.08 -1.54
CA CYS A 264 -7.07 -5.31 -2.74
C CYS A 264 -5.98 -4.28 -2.44
N GLN A 265 -5.07 -4.10 -3.37
CA GLN A 265 -4.07 -3.02 -3.35
C GLN A 265 -4.32 -2.10 -4.53
N THR A 266 -4.63 -0.84 -4.28
CA THR A 266 -4.86 0.15 -5.33
C THR A 266 -3.59 0.43 -6.13
N ILE A 267 -3.73 0.62 -7.45
CA ILE A 267 -2.63 0.91 -8.36
C ILE A 267 -2.90 2.22 -9.13
N SER A 268 -1.85 2.75 -9.76
CA SER A 268 -2.01 3.88 -10.67
C SER A 268 -2.68 3.43 -11.98
N GLY A 269 -3.52 4.28 -12.54
CA GLY A 269 -4.19 4.04 -13.80
C GLY A 269 -5.65 4.49 -13.78
N ALA A 270 -6.33 4.31 -14.90
CA ALA A 270 -7.76 4.52 -14.99
C ALA A 270 -8.49 3.22 -14.68
N ALA A 271 -9.54 3.29 -13.86
CA ALA A 271 -10.41 2.16 -13.64
C ALA A 271 -11.17 1.80 -14.93
N THR A 272 -11.20 0.52 -15.26
CA THR A 272 -11.86 0.05 -16.47
C THR A 272 -13.36 0.27 -16.39
N ASN A 273 -13.94 0.89 -17.39
CA ASN A 273 -15.37 1.04 -17.54
C ASN A 273 -15.80 0.48 -18.88
N ILE A 274 -16.57 -0.60 -18.87
CA ILE A 274 -17.15 -1.13 -20.08
C ILE A 274 -18.37 -0.26 -20.42
N VAL A 275 -18.33 0.35 -21.60
CA VAL A 275 -19.50 1.02 -22.16
C VAL A 275 -20.44 -0.07 -22.67
N SER A 276 -21.50 -0.34 -21.91
CA SER A 276 -22.51 -1.31 -22.36
C SER A 276 -23.34 -0.69 -23.48
N PRO A 277 -23.55 -1.40 -24.59
CA PRO A 277 -24.47 -0.97 -25.63
C PRO A 277 -25.88 -0.76 -25.06
N GLU A 278 -26.63 0.18 -25.64
CA GLU A 278 -28.03 0.38 -25.25
C GLU A 278 -28.84 -0.93 -25.34
N GLY A 279 -29.65 -1.19 -24.33
CA GLY A 279 -30.49 -2.40 -24.27
C GLY A 279 -29.76 -3.66 -23.78
N THR A 280 -28.53 -3.57 -23.30
CA THR A 280 -27.82 -4.72 -22.67
C THR A 280 -27.87 -4.62 -21.15
N SER A 281 -27.90 -5.77 -20.50
CA SER A 281 -27.70 -5.89 -19.05
C SER A 281 -26.22 -6.06 -18.73
N ARG A 282 -25.76 -5.44 -17.66
CA ARG A 282 -24.37 -5.52 -17.22
C ARG A 282 -24.25 -6.62 -16.15
N LEU A 283 -23.62 -7.72 -16.52
CA LEU A 283 -23.25 -8.79 -15.59
C LEU A 283 -21.87 -8.47 -15.01
N SER A 284 -21.79 -8.34 -13.70
CA SER A 284 -20.55 -8.15 -12.95
C SER A 284 -20.16 -9.43 -12.22
N ILE A 285 -18.86 -9.74 -12.28
CA ILE A 285 -18.25 -10.87 -11.57
C ILE A 285 -17.50 -10.30 -10.37
N GLU A 286 -18.04 -10.53 -9.18
CA GLU A 286 -17.58 -9.93 -7.94
C GLU A 286 -16.88 -10.97 -7.05
N LEU A 287 -15.63 -10.65 -6.64
CA LEU A 287 -14.83 -11.48 -5.74
C LEU A 287 -15.25 -11.29 -4.28
N ALA A 288 -15.50 -10.04 -3.89
CA ALA A 288 -15.88 -9.64 -2.54
C ALA A 288 -16.48 -8.24 -2.54
N ALA A 289 -17.09 -7.88 -1.41
CA ALA A 289 -17.53 -6.52 -1.13
C ALA A 289 -17.04 -6.10 0.27
N ILE A 290 -16.61 -4.85 0.41
CA ILE A 290 -16.15 -4.28 1.68
C ILE A 290 -17.16 -3.20 2.08
N PRO A 291 -17.74 -3.23 3.29
CA PRO A 291 -18.55 -2.12 3.79
C PRO A 291 -17.74 -0.84 3.71
N ALA A 292 -18.28 0.17 3.05
CA ALA A 292 -17.56 1.41 2.84
C ALA A 292 -18.11 2.53 3.70
N ASP A 293 -17.17 3.31 4.25
CA ASP A 293 -17.42 4.66 4.75
C ASP A 293 -16.56 5.65 3.97
N SER A 294 -16.78 6.93 4.20
CA SER A 294 -16.02 7.98 3.53
C SER A 294 -14.51 7.93 3.83
N ALA A 295 -14.13 7.35 4.97
CA ALA A 295 -12.73 7.19 5.35
C ALA A 295 -12.04 6.12 4.51
N LEU A 296 -12.66 4.96 4.36
CA LEU A 296 -12.16 3.89 3.50
C LEU A 296 -12.04 4.35 2.03
N LEU A 297 -13.03 5.10 1.53
CA LEU A 297 -12.97 5.63 0.17
C LEU A 297 -11.80 6.62 -0.01
N ALA A 298 -11.57 7.50 0.96
CA ALA A 298 -10.43 8.42 0.91
C ALA A 298 -9.08 7.69 1.02
N GLU A 299 -9.03 6.60 1.79
CA GLU A 299 -7.85 5.72 1.84
C GLU A 299 -7.62 5.04 0.50
N LEU A 300 -8.63 4.40 -0.07
CA LEU A 300 -8.55 3.68 -1.34
C LEU A 300 -8.35 4.59 -2.57
N ALA A 301 -8.65 5.87 -2.47
CA ALA A 301 -8.31 6.84 -3.51
C ALA A 301 -6.81 7.06 -3.69
N GLN A 302 -5.99 6.56 -2.76
CA GLN A 302 -4.54 6.68 -2.84
C GLN A 302 -3.91 5.41 -3.42
N VAL A 303 -2.96 5.57 -4.32
CA VAL A 303 -2.21 4.46 -4.94
C VAL A 303 -1.43 3.69 -3.87
N GLY A 304 -1.51 2.36 -3.89
CA GLY A 304 -0.87 1.44 -2.96
C GLY A 304 -1.65 1.23 -1.65
N ALA A 305 -2.84 1.83 -1.48
CA ALA A 305 -3.70 1.55 -0.33
C ALA A 305 -4.18 0.09 -0.37
N ILE A 306 -4.26 -0.53 0.82
CA ILE A 306 -4.66 -1.92 0.95
C ILE A 306 -5.92 -2.00 1.80
N ALA A 307 -6.97 -2.62 1.27
CA ALA A 307 -8.18 -2.96 2.04
C ALA A 307 -8.37 -4.48 2.08
N ILE A 308 -8.62 -4.98 3.28
CA ILE A 308 -8.77 -6.41 3.55
C ILE A 308 -10.26 -6.74 3.57
N THR A 309 -10.63 -7.81 2.88
CA THR A 309 -12.00 -8.36 2.92
C THR A 309 -12.16 -9.38 4.04
N ASP A 310 -13.39 -9.86 4.24
CA ASP A 310 -13.66 -10.93 5.19
C ASP A 310 -13.61 -12.34 4.56
N VAL A 311 -13.33 -12.44 3.24
CA VAL A 311 -13.28 -13.71 2.52
C VAL A 311 -11.85 -14.18 2.32
N ALA A 312 -11.64 -15.50 2.28
CA ALA A 312 -10.36 -16.08 1.88
C ALA A 312 -10.20 -16.03 0.35
N PRO A 313 -8.95 -15.93 -0.17
CA PRO A 313 -8.72 -16.09 -1.59
C PRO A 313 -9.23 -17.44 -2.08
N GLY A 314 -10.06 -17.44 -3.11
CA GLY A 314 -10.68 -18.66 -3.62
C GLY A 314 -11.38 -18.44 -4.95
N ALA A 315 -11.86 -19.55 -5.52
CA ALA A 315 -12.51 -19.53 -6.82
C ALA A 315 -13.99 -19.08 -6.78
N ASN A 316 -14.60 -19.00 -5.61
CA ASN A 316 -16.02 -18.63 -5.51
C ASN A 316 -16.22 -17.14 -5.78
N VAL A 317 -17.16 -16.81 -6.64
CA VAL A 317 -17.51 -15.43 -7.02
C VAL A 317 -19.03 -15.26 -7.03
N THR A 318 -19.45 -14.01 -6.87
CA THR A 318 -20.85 -13.63 -6.98
C THR A 318 -21.12 -13.01 -8.34
N LEU A 319 -22.20 -13.43 -8.97
CA LEU A 319 -22.74 -12.83 -10.18
C LEU A 319 -23.80 -11.78 -9.80
N SER A 320 -23.63 -10.55 -10.29
CA SER A 320 -24.61 -9.48 -10.05
C SER A 320 -24.99 -8.76 -11.34
N ILE A 321 -26.26 -8.34 -11.42
CA ILE A 321 -26.80 -7.49 -12.48
C ILE A 321 -27.35 -6.23 -11.81
N ASN A 322 -26.86 -5.07 -12.24
CA ASN A 322 -27.26 -3.79 -11.66
C ASN A 322 -27.11 -3.74 -10.13
N GLN A 323 -26.06 -4.38 -9.59
CA GLN A 323 -25.75 -4.55 -8.16
C GLN A 323 -26.64 -5.54 -7.40
N GLU A 324 -27.62 -6.13 -8.04
CA GLU A 324 -28.41 -7.20 -7.45
C GLU A 324 -27.75 -8.56 -7.72
N ARG A 325 -27.52 -9.35 -6.68
CA ARG A 325 -27.00 -10.72 -6.81
C ARG A 325 -28.01 -11.57 -7.57
N VAL A 326 -27.54 -12.20 -8.65
CA VAL A 326 -28.35 -13.08 -9.49
C VAL A 326 -27.90 -14.53 -9.44
N GLY A 327 -26.72 -14.83 -8.91
CA GLY A 327 -26.20 -16.18 -8.79
C GLY A 327 -24.79 -16.24 -8.22
N ASP A 328 -24.27 -17.45 -8.15
CA ASP A 328 -22.90 -17.75 -7.76
C ASP A 328 -22.21 -18.54 -8.88
N ALA A 329 -20.88 -18.38 -8.94
CA ALA A 329 -20.08 -19.10 -9.91
C ALA A 329 -18.70 -19.44 -9.32
N LYS A 330 -17.97 -20.31 -10.00
CA LYS A 330 -16.57 -20.61 -9.72
C LYS A 330 -15.68 -20.05 -10.81
N LEU A 331 -14.62 -19.36 -10.41
CA LEU A 331 -13.54 -19.00 -11.30
C LEU A 331 -12.86 -20.24 -11.84
N CYS A 332 -12.60 -20.21 -13.13
CA CYS A 332 -11.83 -21.20 -13.86
C CYS A 332 -10.98 -20.50 -14.92
N ILE A 333 -10.12 -21.25 -15.56
CA ILE A 333 -9.30 -20.77 -16.68
C ILE A 333 -9.77 -21.48 -17.95
N TYR A 334 -10.11 -20.72 -18.95
CA TYR A 334 -10.49 -21.23 -20.25
C TYR A 334 -9.58 -20.62 -21.33
N GLN A 335 -8.80 -21.46 -22.01
CA GLN A 335 -7.84 -21.03 -23.04
C GLN A 335 -6.88 -19.89 -22.58
N GLY A 336 -6.40 -19.96 -21.32
CA GLY A 336 -5.49 -18.96 -20.75
C GLY A 336 -6.16 -17.64 -20.37
N ARG A 337 -7.49 -17.59 -20.31
CA ARG A 337 -8.31 -16.44 -19.93
C ARG A 337 -9.13 -16.76 -18.68
N HIS A 338 -9.50 -15.71 -17.96
CA HIS A 338 -10.47 -15.86 -16.88
C HIS A 338 -11.82 -16.29 -17.43
N ALA A 339 -12.43 -17.28 -16.81
CA ALA A 339 -13.79 -17.72 -17.07
C ALA A 339 -14.49 -18.03 -15.73
N VAL A 340 -15.80 -18.14 -15.75
CA VAL A 340 -16.60 -18.55 -14.60
C VAL A 340 -17.57 -19.66 -14.99
N GLU A 341 -17.68 -20.67 -14.13
CA GLU A 341 -18.70 -21.74 -14.23
C GLU A 341 -19.84 -21.45 -13.25
N VAL A 342 -21.03 -21.28 -13.74
CA VAL A 342 -22.25 -21.01 -12.93
C VAL A 342 -22.64 -22.25 -12.11
N ILE A 343 -22.89 -22.09 -10.79
CA ILE A 343 -23.14 -23.17 -9.83
C ILE A 343 -24.57 -23.20 -9.28
#